data_d4a3295f30a19db004e5c646c2030bc2
#
_entry.id   d4a3295f30a19db004e5c646c2030bc2
#
_cell.length_a   1.000
_cell.length_b   1.000
_cell.length_c   1.000
_cell.angle_alpha   90.00
_cell.angle_beta   90.00
_cell.angle_gamma   90.00
#
_symmetry.space_group_name_H-M   'P 1'
#
loop_
_entity.id
_entity.type
_entity.pdbx_description
1 polymer ?
#
loop_
_entity_poly.entity_id
_entity_poly.type
_entity_poly.pdbx_seq_one_letter_code
_entity_poly.pdbx_strand_id
1 'polypeptide(L)'
;MPDKVYVISRLGHPLMPCSPAKARHLLDDKKAKVVKRMPFTIRLLYGSTKYIQPIILGVDAGSKTIGLSASTAKEEVFAAEVMPRNDVVENLSTRREFHRARRNRTTRYRKPRSDNRVRSNHERWLAPSVKVKIQEHITSIKRVCTILPISKVVIETAEFDLQLLKAIQEGKPIPEGEDYQKGEMYGSYNVCQYVLWRDNYTCICCGVGGT
;
A
#
# COMPACT_ATOMS: atom_id res chain seq x y z
N MET A 1 3.09 12.75 18.29
CA MET A 1 3.81 11.56 18.81
C MET A 1 5.16 12.01 19.33
N PRO A 2 5.68 11.44 20.43
CA PRO A 2 7.03 11.76 20.86
C PRO A 2 7.98 11.33 19.73
N ASP A 3 8.83 12.27 19.30
CA ASP A 3 9.80 12.02 18.26
C ASP A 3 10.74 10.88 18.68
N LYS A 4 10.66 9.76 18.00
CA LYS A 4 11.56 8.61 18.19
C LYS A 4 12.70 8.70 17.19
N VAL A 5 13.90 8.37 17.64
CA VAL A 5 15.07 8.26 16.78
C VAL A 5 15.35 6.79 16.52
N TYR A 6 15.40 6.43 15.25
CA TYR A 6 15.66 5.04 14.84
C TYR A 6 17.14 4.74 14.91
N VAL A 7 17.45 3.54 15.36
CA VAL A 7 18.83 3.12 15.62
C VAL A 7 19.15 1.87 14.84
N ILE A 8 20.26 1.87 14.14
CA ILE A 8 20.80 0.68 13.50
C ILE A 8 22.17 0.33 14.10
N SER A 9 22.45 -0.94 14.19
CA SER A 9 23.73 -1.44 14.71
C SER A 9 24.89 -1.09 13.78
N ARG A 10 26.13 -1.29 14.23
CA ARG A 10 27.32 -1.16 13.38
C ARG A 10 27.25 -2.01 12.12
N LEU A 11 26.64 -3.20 12.20
CA LEU A 11 26.46 -4.14 11.09
C LEU A 11 25.26 -3.82 10.19
N GLY A 12 24.46 -2.78 10.51
CA GLY A 12 23.29 -2.38 9.71
C GLY A 12 21.97 -3.04 10.11
N HIS A 13 21.93 -3.85 11.18
CA HIS A 13 20.68 -4.42 11.68
C HIS A 13 19.88 -3.38 12.47
N PRO A 14 18.57 -3.31 12.30
CA PRO A 14 17.73 -2.40 13.06
C PRO A 14 17.70 -2.80 14.54
N LEU A 15 17.66 -1.78 15.40
CA LEU A 15 17.57 -1.90 16.86
C LEU A 15 16.33 -1.17 17.36
N MET A 16 16.05 -1.26 18.65
CA MET A 16 14.96 -0.50 19.27
C MET A 16 15.21 1.00 19.14
N PRO A 17 14.17 1.80 18.81
CA PRO A 17 14.29 3.24 18.74
C PRO A 17 14.60 3.83 20.13
N CYS A 18 15.22 4.97 20.14
CA CYS A 18 15.58 5.67 21.37
C CYS A 18 14.97 7.08 21.42
N SER A 19 15.03 7.71 22.59
CA SER A 19 14.62 9.11 22.74
C SER A 19 15.61 10.05 22.05
N PRO A 20 15.17 11.24 21.60
CA PRO A 20 16.04 12.24 20.99
C PRO A 20 17.20 12.68 21.90
N ALA A 21 16.97 12.74 23.20
CA ALA A 21 18.01 13.06 24.18
C ALA A 21 19.16 12.04 24.15
N LYS A 22 18.81 10.74 24.19
CA LYS A 22 19.79 9.66 24.10
C LYS A 22 20.55 9.69 22.78
N ALA A 23 19.85 9.93 21.68
CA ALA A 23 20.47 10.04 20.35
C ALA A 23 21.49 11.20 20.30
N ARG A 24 21.16 12.36 20.88
CA ARG A 24 22.07 13.53 20.97
C ARG A 24 23.34 13.16 21.71
N HIS A 25 23.25 12.57 22.91
CA HIS A 25 24.43 12.13 23.66
C HIS A 25 25.30 11.15 22.85
N LEU A 26 24.68 10.21 22.14
CA LEU A 26 25.43 9.24 21.31
C LEU A 26 26.16 9.91 20.14
N LEU A 27 25.62 10.98 19.59
CA LEU A 27 26.23 11.75 18.50
C LEU A 27 27.36 12.65 19.03
N ASP A 28 27.14 13.34 20.17
CA ASP A 28 28.12 14.22 20.82
C ASP A 28 29.35 13.40 21.28
N ASP A 29 29.12 12.22 21.86
CA ASP A 29 30.17 11.29 22.24
C ASP A 29 30.88 10.60 21.04
N LYS A 30 30.49 10.92 19.81
CA LYS A 30 30.99 10.27 18.58
C LYS A 30 30.82 8.76 18.56
N LYS A 31 29.87 8.23 19.34
CA LYS A 31 29.49 6.80 19.39
C LYS A 31 28.51 6.39 18.31
N ALA A 32 27.88 7.36 17.64
CA ALA A 32 26.97 7.13 16.54
C ALA A 32 27.18 8.13 15.41
N LYS A 33 26.66 7.81 14.23
CA LYS A 33 26.61 8.72 13.08
C LYS A 33 25.22 8.75 12.46
N VAL A 34 24.82 9.88 11.90
CA VAL A 34 23.55 10.01 11.16
C VAL A 34 23.64 9.27 9.84
N VAL A 35 22.63 8.46 9.52
CA VAL A 35 22.52 7.69 8.27
C VAL A 35 21.37 8.20 7.41
N LYS A 36 20.23 8.53 8.04
CA LYS A 36 19.08 9.12 7.33
C LYS A 36 18.54 10.30 8.11
N ARG A 37 18.05 11.30 7.37
CA ARG A 37 17.38 12.47 7.96
C ARG A 37 15.88 12.25 8.14
N MET A 38 15.25 11.53 7.22
CA MET A 38 13.82 11.21 7.29
C MET A 38 13.56 9.75 6.93
N PRO A 39 12.99 8.95 7.83
CA PRO A 39 12.91 9.22 9.27
C PRO A 39 14.31 9.28 9.89
N PHE A 40 14.46 10.08 10.96
CA PHE A 40 15.78 10.32 11.56
C PHE A 40 16.38 9.03 12.13
N THR A 41 17.49 8.61 11.55
CA THR A 41 18.10 7.30 11.84
C THR A 41 19.60 7.45 12.07
N ILE A 42 20.07 6.91 13.17
CA ILE A 42 21.49 6.90 13.55
C ILE A 42 22.04 5.48 13.48
N ARG A 43 23.33 5.35 13.19
CA ARG A 43 24.08 4.10 13.23
C ARG A 43 25.08 4.13 14.37
N LEU A 44 25.07 3.09 15.21
CA LEU A 44 26.08 2.91 16.24
C LEU A 44 27.43 2.54 15.64
N LEU A 45 28.50 3.05 16.22
CA LEU A 45 29.88 2.78 15.80
C LEU A 45 30.55 1.67 16.65
N TYR A 46 29.89 1.26 17.72
CA TYR A 46 30.34 0.20 18.62
C TYR A 46 29.42 -1.04 18.56
N GLY A 47 29.90 -2.14 19.16
CA GLY A 47 29.09 -3.34 19.30
C GLY A 47 27.96 -3.13 20.30
N SER A 48 26.73 -3.46 19.91
CA SER A 48 25.55 -3.40 20.78
C SER A 48 25.00 -4.78 21.06
N THR A 49 24.43 -4.98 22.25
CA THR A 49 23.63 -6.14 22.57
C THR A 49 22.36 -6.13 21.72
N LYS A 50 22.02 -7.29 21.14
CA LYS A 50 20.80 -7.45 20.31
C LYS A 50 19.55 -7.62 21.19
N TYR A 51 19.36 -6.76 22.18
CA TYR A 51 18.14 -6.80 22.99
C TYR A 51 17.02 -6.11 22.20
N ILE A 52 16.10 -6.90 21.68
CA ILE A 52 15.03 -6.45 20.80
C ILE A 52 13.71 -6.91 21.42
N GLN A 53 12.77 -5.96 21.59
CA GLN A 53 11.38 -6.31 21.91
C GLN A 53 10.64 -6.71 20.63
N PRO A 54 9.68 -7.62 20.70
CA PRO A 54 8.86 -7.95 19.55
C PRO A 54 8.05 -6.73 19.10
N ILE A 55 8.18 -6.37 17.83
CA ILE A 55 7.41 -5.29 17.20
C ILE A 55 6.52 -5.91 16.13
N ILE A 56 5.24 -5.57 16.17
CA ILE A 56 4.25 -5.97 15.15
C ILE A 56 4.03 -4.78 14.23
N LEU A 57 4.19 -5.00 12.93
CA LEU A 57 3.84 -4.02 11.90
C LEU A 57 2.45 -4.34 11.37
N GLY A 58 1.48 -3.45 11.64
CA GLY A 58 0.18 -3.42 11.00
C GLY A 58 0.25 -2.66 9.67
N VAL A 59 -0.38 -3.21 8.66
CA VAL A 59 -0.43 -2.65 7.31
C VAL A 59 -1.88 -2.62 6.84
N ASP A 60 -2.40 -1.43 6.64
CA ASP A 60 -3.65 -1.20 5.91
C ASP A 60 -3.30 -1.06 4.42
N ALA A 61 -3.69 -2.06 3.63
CA ALA A 61 -3.32 -2.17 2.23
C ALA A 61 -4.30 -1.44 1.30
N GLY A 62 -4.49 -0.15 1.51
CA GLY A 62 -5.34 0.68 0.66
C GLY A 62 -4.80 0.89 -0.76
N SER A 63 -5.67 1.18 -1.70
CA SER A 63 -5.30 1.40 -3.12
C SER A 63 -4.78 2.81 -3.41
N LYS A 64 -5.19 3.81 -2.63
CA LYS A 64 -4.79 5.22 -2.74
C LYS A 64 -3.80 5.62 -1.66
N THR A 65 -3.92 5.02 -0.49
CA THR A 65 -3.07 5.26 0.67
C THR A 65 -2.74 3.92 1.32
N ILE A 66 -1.56 3.80 1.88
CA ILE A 66 -1.10 2.63 2.63
C ILE A 66 -0.84 3.11 4.05
N GLY A 67 -1.62 2.63 5.01
CA GLY A 67 -1.39 2.86 6.43
C GLY A 67 -0.35 1.88 6.98
N LEU A 68 0.61 2.39 7.75
CA LEU A 68 1.65 1.60 8.40
C LEU A 68 1.72 2.01 9.87
N SER A 69 1.54 1.06 10.76
CA SER A 69 1.71 1.26 12.21
C SER A 69 2.55 0.15 12.79
N ALA A 70 3.62 0.50 13.50
CA ALA A 70 4.44 -0.47 14.20
C ALA A 70 4.33 -0.27 15.72
N SER A 71 3.92 -1.31 16.43
CA SER A 71 3.68 -1.28 17.85
C SER A 71 4.41 -2.36 18.60
N THR A 72 4.84 -2.02 19.81
CA THR A 72 5.24 -2.96 20.85
C THR A 72 4.01 -3.33 21.69
N ALA A 73 4.16 -4.20 22.66
CA ALA A 73 3.07 -4.50 23.62
C ALA A 73 2.61 -3.28 24.44
N LYS A 74 3.42 -2.20 24.51
CA LYS A 74 3.15 -1.04 25.39
C LYS A 74 2.84 0.24 24.62
N GLU A 75 3.45 0.45 23.47
CA GLU A 75 3.34 1.72 22.73
C GLU A 75 3.52 1.54 21.23
N GLU A 76 2.96 2.45 20.48
CA GLU A 76 3.25 2.62 19.06
C GLU A 76 4.59 3.33 18.90
N VAL A 77 5.48 2.75 18.10
CA VAL A 77 6.84 3.25 17.88
C VAL A 77 7.04 3.88 16.51
N PHE A 78 6.08 3.65 15.60
CA PHE A 78 6.10 4.19 14.24
C PHE A 78 4.69 4.24 13.69
N ALA A 79 4.33 5.35 13.07
CA ALA A 79 3.16 5.48 12.23
C ALA A 79 3.51 6.25 10.96
N ALA A 80 2.99 5.83 9.85
CA ALA A 80 3.16 6.51 8.57
C ALA A 80 1.99 6.22 7.64
N GLU A 81 1.68 7.20 6.82
CA GLU A 81 0.79 7.08 5.69
C GLU A 81 1.62 7.27 4.41
N VAL A 82 1.53 6.31 3.52
CA VAL A 82 2.25 6.33 2.25
C VAL A 82 1.24 6.46 1.12
N MET A 83 1.38 7.50 0.30
CA MET A 83 0.61 7.65 -0.92
C MET A 83 1.32 6.93 -2.06
N PRO A 84 0.74 5.83 -2.58
CA PRO A 84 1.25 5.17 -3.77
C PRO A 84 1.14 6.08 -4.99
N ARG A 85 1.85 5.70 -6.04
CA ARG A 85 1.82 6.43 -7.30
C ARG A 85 0.43 6.43 -7.94
N ASN A 86 -0.16 7.61 -8.15
CA ASN A 86 -1.52 7.78 -8.75
C ASN A 86 -1.48 8.32 -10.17
N ASP A 87 -0.33 8.76 -10.67
CA ASP A 87 -0.15 9.37 -11.99
C ASP A 87 -0.16 8.37 -13.17
N VAL A 88 -0.37 7.08 -12.90
CA VAL A 88 -0.27 6.01 -13.91
C VAL A 88 -1.31 6.18 -15.01
N VAL A 89 -2.56 6.54 -14.66
CA VAL A 89 -3.65 6.71 -15.63
C VAL A 89 -3.37 7.89 -16.56
N GLU A 90 -2.92 9.02 -16.01
CA GLU A 90 -2.58 10.22 -16.75
C GLU A 90 -1.39 9.96 -17.70
N ASN A 91 -0.33 9.34 -17.20
CA ASN A 91 0.83 8.97 -18.00
C ASN A 91 0.49 7.98 -19.13
N LEU A 92 -0.42 7.04 -18.89
CA LEU A 92 -0.90 6.12 -19.93
C LEU A 92 -1.75 6.85 -20.99
N SER A 93 -2.57 7.83 -20.59
CA SER A 93 -3.34 8.67 -21.51
C SER A 93 -2.42 9.50 -22.39
N THR A 94 -1.49 10.22 -21.79
CA THR A 94 -0.46 11.00 -22.51
C THR A 94 0.35 10.13 -23.47
N ARG A 95 0.77 8.95 -23.03
CA ARG A 95 1.45 7.99 -23.90
C ARG A 95 0.59 7.56 -25.08
N ARG A 96 -0.72 7.36 -24.86
CA ARG A 96 -1.68 7.00 -25.92
C ARG A 96 -1.80 8.13 -26.93
N GLU A 97 -1.87 9.37 -26.49
CA GLU A 97 -1.93 10.57 -27.34
C GLU A 97 -0.67 10.70 -28.21
N PHE A 98 0.51 10.58 -27.62
CA PHE A 98 1.76 10.58 -28.38
C PHE A 98 1.84 9.43 -29.39
N HIS A 99 1.33 8.26 -29.06
CA HIS A 99 1.26 7.15 -30.00
C HIS A 99 0.30 7.42 -31.17
N ARG A 100 -0.87 8.04 -30.90
CA ARG A 100 -1.82 8.47 -31.95
C ARG A 100 -1.19 9.54 -32.85
N ALA A 101 -0.60 10.58 -32.28
CA ALA A 101 0.05 11.64 -33.02
C ALA A 101 1.19 11.08 -33.93
N ARG A 102 1.97 10.14 -33.41
CA ARG A 102 3.03 9.50 -34.19
C ARG A 102 2.50 8.62 -35.32
N ARG A 103 1.36 7.95 -35.14
CA ARG A 103 0.71 7.14 -36.20
C ARG A 103 0.09 8.00 -37.30
N ASN A 104 -0.46 9.16 -36.94
CA ASN A 104 -1.06 10.09 -37.88
C ASN A 104 -0.02 10.84 -38.77
N ARG A 105 1.27 10.78 -38.40
CA ARG A 105 2.32 11.25 -39.26
C ARG A 105 2.49 10.25 -40.44
N THR A 106 2.23 10.67 -41.63
CA THR A 106 2.25 9.87 -42.88
C THR A 106 3.63 9.33 -43.29
N THR A 107 4.66 9.61 -42.51
CA THR A 107 6.06 9.25 -42.83
C THR A 107 6.37 7.76 -42.72
N ARG A 108 5.63 6.98 -41.92
CA ARG A 108 5.85 5.54 -41.75
C ARG A 108 4.66 4.83 -41.16
N TYR A 109 3.97 4.00 -41.94
CA TYR A 109 2.91 3.13 -41.46
C TYR A 109 3.49 1.83 -40.88
N ARG A 110 3.08 1.47 -39.66
CA ARG A 110 3.34 0.15 -39.07
C ARG A 110 2.01 -0.44 -38.62
N LYS A 111 1.80 -1.71 -38.94
CA LYS A 111 0.63 -2.45 -38.44
C LYS A 111 0.57 -2.40 -36.91
N PRO A 112 -0.61 -2.24 -36.31
CA PRO A 112 -0.76 -2.29 -34.86
C PRO A 112 -0.34 -3.68 -34.35
N ARG A 113 0.45 -3.71 -33.28
CA ARG A 113 0.90 -4.96 -32.62
C ARG A 113 -0.07 -5.41 -31.55
N SER A 114 -1.38 -5.33 -31.80
CA SER A 114 -2.40 -5.71 -30.83
C SER A 114 -2.46 -7.21 -30.58
N ASP A 115 -2.18 -8.02 -31.58
CA ASP A 115 -2.32 -9.49 -31.50
C ASP A 115 -1.32 -10.17 -30.55
N ASN A 116 -0.17 -9.53 -30.30
CA ASN A 116 0.83 -10.08 -29.38
C ASN A 116 0.42 -9.97 -27.89
N ARG A 117 -0.59 -9.19 -27.55
CA ARG A 117 -1.05 -9.00 -26.16
C ARG A 117 -2.03 -10.07 -25.70
N VAL A 118 -2.89 -10.53 -26.60
CA VAL A 118 -3.90 -11.57 -26.32
C VAL A 118 -3.22 -12.91 -26.08
N ARG A 119 -2.14 -13.21 -26.79
CA ARG A 119 -1.40 -14.47 -26.67
C ARG A 119 -0.41 -14.53 -25.51
N SER A 120 -0.13 -13.38 -24.85
CA SER A 120 0.81 -13.31 -23.72
C SER A 120 0.13 -13.40 -22.35
N ASN A 121 -1.20 -13.48 -22.28
CA ASN A 121 -1.94 -13.68 -21.04
C ASN A 121 -1.84 -15.16 -20.64
N HIS A 122 -0.87 -15.46 -19.77
CA HIS A 122 -0.76 -16.77 -19.15
C HIS A 122 -1.69 -16.86 -17.94
N GLU A 123 -2.01 -18.08 -17.57
CA GLU A 123 -2.69 -18.39 -16.30
C GLU A 123 -2.01 -17.63 -15.14
N ARG A 124 -2.76 -16.93 -14.29
CA ARG A 124 -2.29 -16.04 -13.23
C ARG A 124 -1.62 -14.74 -13.72
N TRP A 125 -1.91 -14.30 -14.93
CA TRP A 125 -1.43 -13.02 -15.42
C TRP A 125 -2.06 -11.86 -14.62
N LEU A 126 -1.21 -10.99 -14.07
CA LEU A 126 -1.62 -9.76 -13.42
C LEU A 126 -1.27 -8.56 -14.29
N ALA A 127 -2.20 -7.61 -14.38
CA ALA A 127 -1.93 -6.36 -15.08
C ALA A 127 -0.69 -5.66 -14.51
N PRO A 128 0.16 -5.05 -15.36
CA PRO A 128 1.36 -4.36 -14.88
C PRO A 128 1.10 -3.31 -13.80
N SER A 129 -0.04 -2.60 -13.87
CA SER A 129 -0.47 -1.63 -12.85
C SER A 129 -0.71 -2.28 -11.50
N VAL A 130 -1.31 -3.48 -11.48
CA VAL A 130 -1.55 -4.25 -10.24
C VAL A 130 -0.21 -4.72 -9.66
N LYS A 131 0.69 -5.22 -10.51
CA LYS A 131 2.05 -5.62 -10.07
C LYS A 131 2.81 -4.46 -9.45
N VAL A 132 2.72 -3.26 -10.04
CA VAL A 132 3.36 -2.05 -9.47
C VAL A 132 2.77 -1.72 -8.11
N LYS A 133 1.44 -1.73 -7.94
CA LYS A 133 0.79 -1.49 -6.65
C LYS A 133 1.26 -2.49 -5.59
N ILE A 134 1.25 -3.77 -5.90
CA ILE A 134 1.76 -4.81 -4.97
C ILE A 134 3.21 -4.53 -4.60
N GLN A 135 4.05 -4.18 -5.58
CA GLN A 135 5.46 -3.89 -5.33
C GLN A 135 5.66 -2.64 -4.46
N GLU A 136 4.79 -1.64 -4.57
CA GLU A 136 4.82 -0.44 -3.70
C GLU A 136 4.49 -0.78 -2.25
N HIS A 137 3.49 -1.64 -1.99
CA HIS A 137 3.20 -2.14 -0.64
C HIS A 137 4.40 -2.89 -0.06
N ILE A 138 4.96 -3.84 -0.82
CA ILE A 138 6.13 -4.63 -0.39
C ILE A 138 7.32 -3.70 -0.12
N THR A 139 7.54 -2.69 -0.96
CA THR A 139 8.64 -1.73 -0.79
C THR A 139 8.46 -0.88 0.46
N SER A 140 7.23 -0.45 0.76
CA SER A 140 6.90 0.32 1.95
C SER A 140 7.15 -0.50 3.22
N ILE A 141 6.69 -1.75 3.25
CA ILE A 141 6.98 -2.69 4.35
C ILE A 141 8.49 -2.88 4.53
N LYS A 142 9.21 -3.17 3.46
CA LYS A 142 10.68 -3.35 3.50
C LYS A 142 11.40 -2.11 4.04
N ARG A 143 10.96 -0.91 3.67
CA ARG A 143 11.53 0.35 4.20
C ARG A 143 11.40 0.44 5.72
N VAL A 144 10.26 0.07 6.29
CA VAL A 144 10.07 0.02 7.74
C VAL A 144 10.97 -1.04 8.38
N CYS A 145 11.05 -2.22 7.79
CA CYS A 145 11.94 -3.29 8.28
C CYS A 145 13.44 -2.92 8.27
N THR A 146 13.85 -1.93 7.48
CA THR A 146 15.25 -1.45 7.51
C THR A 146 15.57 -0.56 8.72
N ILE A 147 14.57 0.00 9.37
CA ILE A 147 14.75 0.96 10.49
C ILE A 147 14.23 0.42 11.82
N LEU A 148 13.36 -0.58 11.79
CA LEU A 148 12.76 -1.21 12.98
C LEU A 148 12.93 -2.73 12.93
N PRO A 149 13.20 -3.38 14.06
CA PRO A 149 13.31 -4.84 14.17
C PRO A 149 11.92 -5.48 14.22
N ILE A 150 11.24 -5.52 13.06
CA ILE A 150 9.89 -6.09 12.94
C ILE A 150 9.98 -7.61 13.12
N SER A 151 9.18 -8.14 14.05
CA SER A 151 9.07 -9.59 14.31
C SER A 151 7.88 -10.21 13.56
N LYS A 152 6.79 -9.45 13.33
CA LYS A 152 5.61 -9.94 12.63
C LYS A 152 5.00 -8.81 11.80
N VAL A 153 4.53 -9.14 10.61
CA VAL A 153 3.74 -8.23 9.76
C VAL A 153 2.31 -8.77 9.72
N VAL A 154 1.35 -7.89 9.98
CA VAL A 154 -0.08 -8.18 9.88
C VAL A 154 -0.64 -7.24 8.82
N ILE A 155 -1.24 -7.82 7.78
CA ILE A 155 -1.80 -7.05 6.66
C ILE A 155 -3.31 -7.18 6.75
N GLU A 156 -4.00 -6.04 6.75
CA GLU A 156 -5.44 -6.01 6.60
C GLU A 156 -5.79 -6.34 5.14
N THR A 157 -6.57 -7.41 4.96
CA THR A 157 -7.09 -7.80 3.66
C THR A 157 -8.60 -7.71 3.70
N ALA A 158 -9.22 -7.12 2.69
CA ALA A 158 -10.65 -7.15 2.54
C ALA A 158 -11.06 -8.61 2.23
N GLU A 159 -11.72 -9.26 3.16
CA GLU A 159 -12.19 -10.64 3.02
C GLU A 159 -13.53 -10.73 2.28
N PHE A 160 -14.18 -9.59 2.01
CA PHE A 160 -15.52 -9.56 1.44
C PHE A 160 -15.49 -9.17 -0.04
N ASP A 161 -15.70 -10.18 -0.88
CA ASP A 161 -16.10 -9.97 -2.25
C ASP A 161 -17.63 -9.92 -2.31
N LEU A 162 -18.19 -8.71 -2.20
CA LEU A 162 -19.64 -8.49 -2.21
C LEU A 162 -20.29 -8.97 -3.50
N GLN A 163 -19.59 -8.86 -4.63
CA GLN A 163 -20.12 -9.29 -5.93
C GLN A 163 -20.20 -10.82 -6.01
N LEU A 164 -19.15 -11.51 -5.54
CA LEU A 164 -19.13 -12.96 -5.43
C LEU A 164 -20.22 -13.47 -4.48
N LEU A 165 -20.34 -12.89 -3.29
CA LEU A 165 -21.34 -13.28 -2.30
C LEU A 165 -22.76 -13.12 -2.85
N LYS A 166 -23.03 -12.01 -3.54
CA LYS A 166 -24.32 -11.74 -4.16
C LYS A 166 -24.60 -12.71 -5.31
N ALA A 167 -23.63 -12.99 -6.17
CA ALA A 167 -23.77 -13.95 -7.25
C ALA A 167 -24.12 -15.35 -6.71
N ILE A 168 -23.46 -15.79 -5.64
CA ILE A 168 -23.75 -17.05 -4.96
C ILE A 168 -25.18 -17.04 -4.38
N GLN A 169 -25.59 -15.95 -3.72
CA GLN A 169 -26.91 -15.82 -3.11
C GLN A 169 -28.04 -15.80 -4.16
N GLU A 170 -27.80 -15.18 -5.31
CA GLU A 170 -28.75 -15.07 -6.41
C GLU A 170 -28.66 -16.24 -7.41
N GLY A 171 -27.76 -17.22 -7.20
CA GLY A 171 -27.55 -18.35 -8.11
C GLY A 171 -27.01 -17.95 -9.49
N LYS A 172 -26.36 -16.78 -9.58
CA LYS A 172 -25.74 -16.28 -10.81
C LYS A 172 -24.33 -16.89 -10.99
N PRO A 173 -23.81 -16.91 -12.22
CA PRO A 173 -22.43 -17.32 -12.46
C PRO A 173 -21.45 -16.42 -11.69
N ILE A 174 -20.33 -17.01 -11.26
CA ILE A 174 -19.28 -16.30 -10.53
C ILE A 174 -18.74 -15.18 -11.42
N PRO A 175 -18.69 -13.92 -10.94
CA PRO A 175 -18.20 -12.80 -11.72
C PRO A 175 -16.72 -12.97 -12.05
N GLU A 176 -16.34 -12.72 -13.31
CA GLU A 176 -14.95 -12.78 -13.77
C GLU A 176 -14.54 -11.51 -14.49
N GLY A 177 -13.31 -11.08 -14.27
CA GLY A 177 -12.63 -10.02 -15.03
C GLY A 177 -13.43 -8.72 -15.19
N GLU A 178 -14.16 -8.56 -16.31
CA GLU A 178 -14.88 -7.33 -16.63
C GLU A 178 -16.14 -7.12 -15.77
N ASP A 179 -16.75 -8.20 -15.29
CA ASP A 179 -17.95 -8.15 -14.44
C ASP A 179 -17.65 -7.43 -13.11
N TYR A 180 -16.44 -7.61 -12.58
CA TYR A 180 -15.98 -6.86 -11.40
C TYR A 180 -15.81 -5.36 -11.66
N GLN A 181 -15.54 -4.95 -12.90
CA GLN A 181 -15.38 -3.55 -13.25
C GLN A 181 -16.72 -2.84 -13.41
N LYS A 182 -17.78 -3.56 -13.77
CA LYS A 182 -19.13 -3.05 -14.02
C LYS A 182 -20.16 -3.55 -13.01
N GLY A 183 -19.72 -4.02 -11.85
CA GLY A 183 -20.60 -4.49 -10.78
C GLY A 183 -21.54 -3.40 -10.26
N GLU A 184 -22.52 -3.77 -9.45
CA GLU A 184 -23.56 -2.87 -8.91
C GLU A 184 -23.01 -1.67 -8.14
N MET A 185 -21.80 -1.77 -7.60
CA MET A 185 -21.11 -0.67 -6.96
C MET A 185 -20.42 0.28 -7.95
N TYR A 186 -20.50 -0.01 -9.25
CA TYR A 186 -19.90 0.85 -10.26
C TYR A 186 -20.55 2.24 -10.23
N GLY A 187 -19.73 3.25 -10.00
CA GLY A 187 -20.18 4.64 -9.84
C GLY A 187 -20.52 5.06 -8.41
N SER A 188 -20.57 4.14 -7.45
CA SER A 188 -20.75 4.49 -6.03
C SER A 188 -19.43 4.96 -5.40
N TYR A 189 -19.51 6.02 -4.60
CA TYR A 189 -18.34 6.65 -3.98
C TYR A 189 -17.64 5.69 -2.99
N ASN A 190 -18.41 4.95 -2.21
CA ASN A 190 -17.93 3.93 -1.27
C ASN A 190 -19.05 2.93 -0.91
N VAL A 191 -18.70 1.87 -0.17
CA VAL A 191 -19.64 0.82 0.28
C VAL A 191 -20.79 1.40 1.12
N CYS A 192 -20.51 2.38 1.97
CA CYS A 192 -21.52 3.02 2.81
C CYS A 192 -22.60 3.72 1.95
N GLN A 193 -22.19 4.49 0.96
CA GLN A 193 -23.12 5.16 0.03
C GLN A 193 -23.91 4.15 -0.82
N TYR A 194 -23.28 3.05 -1.20
CA TYR A 194 -23.98 1.98 -1.91
C TYR A 194 -25.06 1.33 -1.03
N VAL A 195 -24.75 1.00 0.22
CA VAL A 195 -25.70 0.41 1.16
C VAL A 195 -26.87 1.36 1.46
N LEU A 196 -26.57 2.63 1.72
CA LEU A 196 -27.59 3.64 1.92
C LEU A 196 -28.52 3.78 0.70
N TRP A 197 -27.96 3.82 -0.49
CA TRP A 197 -28.74 3.87 -1.74
C TRP A 197 -29.59 2.61 -1.94
N ARG A 198 -29.00 1.40 -1.72
CA ARG A 198 -29.68 0.11 -1.84
C ARG A 198 -30.90 0.03 -0.92
N ASP A 199 -30.76 0.51 0.30
CA ASP A 199 -31.78 0.45 1.34
C ASP A 199 -32.67 1.70 1.39
N ASN A 200 -32.64 2.52 0.31
CA ASN A 200 -33.40 3.78 0.17
C ASN A 200 -33.25 4.69 1.40
N TYR A 201 -32.04 4.80 1.95
CA TYR A 201 -31.73 5.59 3.16
C TYR A 201 -32.62 5.23 4.36
N THR A 202 -33.07 3.98 4.43
CA THR A 202 -33.93 3.48 5.49
C THR A 202 -33.21 2.42 6.32
N CYS A 203 -33.27 2.50 7.62
CA CYS A 203 -32.67 1.50 8.50
C CYS A 203 -33.45 0.19 8.41
N ILE A 204 -32.79 -0.91 8.03
CA ILE A 204 -33.40 -2.24 7.94
C ILE A 204 -33.92 -2.74 9.29
N CYS A 205 -33.29 -2.32 10.42
CA CYS A 205 -33.67 -2.78 11.75
C CYS A 205 -34.87 -2.03 12.36
N CYS A 206 -34.96 -0.72 12.16
CA CYS A 206 -35.99 0.11 12.80
C CYS A 206 -36.91 0.85 11.83
N GLY A 207 -36.68 0.79 10.53
CA GLY A 207 -37.50 1.43 9.51
C GLY A 207 -37.40 2.95 9.46
N VAL A 208 -36.50 3.57 10.24
CA VAL A 208 -36.34 5.03 10.26
C VAL A 208 -35.51 5.45 9.03
N GLY A 209 -36.08 6.37 8.22
CA GLY A 209 -35.38 7.00 7.13
C GLY A 209 -34.42 8.05 7.65
N GLY A 210 -33.14 8.01 7.19
CA GLY A 210 -32.17 9.08 7.39
C GLY A 210 -32.26 10.12 6.26
N THR A 211 -32.26 11.38 6.60
CA THR A 211 -32.11 12.50 5.69
C THR A 211 -30.65 12.71 5.32
#